data_86d81225d308869e105a96900a882b68
#
_entry.id   86d81225d308869e105a96900a882b68
#
_cell.length_a   1.000
_cell.length_b   1.000
_cell.length_c   1.000
_cell.angle_alpha   90.00
_cell.angle_beta   90.00
_cell.angle_gamma   90.00
#
_symmetry.space_group_name_H-M   'P 1'
#
loop_
_entity.id
_entity.type
_entity.pdbx_description
1 polymer ?
#
loop_
_entity_poly.entity_id
_entity_poly.type
_entity_poly.pdbx_seq_one_letter_code
_entity_poly.pdbx_strand_id
1 'polypeptide(L)'
;MLEKTVFLVGISVDGDKTLHDEFRVDTAGKGTWTRIQKNIRLLQQMGVECNLLCVVTRRCAKSAVRCYHAMKKTGVQFLQFIPCLDPLGEERGRRKWSLTPKDYGEFLCALFDEWYRDWKSGNYTSVRLFDDYVHLAMGQPGGTCATSGLCGGYFAVEADGSVYPC
;
A
#
# COMPACT_ATOMS: atom_id res chain seq x y z
N MET A 1 16.28 -14.29 -12.36
CA MET A 1 15.95 -15.24 -11.26
C MET A 1 14.47 -15.17 -10.86
N LEU A 2 13.88 -13.98 -10.72
CA LEU A 2 12.46 -13.81 -10.35
C LEU A 2 11.47 -14.27 -11.45
N GLU A 3 11.87 -14.28 -12.71
CA GLU A 3 11.07 -14.69 -13.88
C GLU A 3 10.72 -16.20 -13.90
N LYS A 4 11.51 -17.02 -13.22
CA LYS A 4 11.34 -18.48 -13.18
C LYS A 4 10.65 -19.01 -11.92
N THR A 5 10.32 -18.12 -10.99
CA THR A 5 9.69 -18.46 -9.71
C THR A 5 8.43 -17.60 -9.54
N VAL A 6 7.35 -18.20 -9.06
CA VAL A 6 6.09 -17.50 -8.80
C VAL A 6 6.24 -16.64 -7.54
N PHE A 7 6.90 -15.49 -7.69
CA PHE A 7 7.00 -14.48 -6.62
C PHE A 7 6.07 -13.31 -6.94
N LEU A 8 5.30 -12.89 -5.97
CA LEU A 8 4.64 -11.59 -5.97
C LEU A 8 5.58 -10.55 -5.36
N VAL A 9 5.98 -9.55 -6.15
CA VAL A 9 6.90 -8.51 -5.69
C VAL A 9 6.13 -7.33 -5.13
N GLY A 10 6.22 -7.11 -3.81
CA GLY A 10 5.68 -5.92 -3.16
C GLY A 10 6.60 -4.72 -3.33
N ILE A 11 6.10 -3.63 -3.89
CA ILE A 11 6.87 -2.41 -4.13
C ILE A 11 6.28 -1.26 -3.31
N SER A 12 7.11 -0.67 -2.46
CA SER A 12 6.71 0.49 -1.67
C SER A 12 6.67 1.76 -2.52
N VAL A 13 5.46 2.33 -2.68
CA VAL A 13 5.23 3.60 -3.42
C VAL A 13 4.17 4.42 -2.68
N ASP A 14 4.54 5.61 -2.21
CA ASP A 14 3.63 6.47 -1.45
C ASP A 14 3.05 7.58 -2.37
N GLY A 15 2.19 7.19 -3.31
CA GLY A 15 1.54 8.12 -4.23
C GLY A 15 2.47 8.72 -5.29
N ASP A 16 2.45 10.04 -5.44
CA ASP A 16 3.30 10.74 -6.39
C ASP A 16 4.71 11.07 -5.83
N LYS A 17 5.53 11.70 -6.68
CA LYS A 17 6.91 12.06 -6.34
C LYS A 17 7.02 12.88 -5.05
N THR A 18 6.11 13.82 -4.83
CA THR A 18 6.18 14.73 -3.67
C THR A 18 5.83 14.02 -2.36
N LEU A 19 4.85 13.11 -2.39
CA LEU A 19 4.46 12.30 -1.24
C LEU A 19 5.52 11.24 -0.94
N HIS A 20 6.01 10.56 -1.98
CA HIS A 20 6.98 9.50 -1.86
C HIS A 20 8.35 10.00 -1.35
N ASP A 21 8.90 11.01 -1.99
CA ASP A 21 10.24 11.51 -1.70
C ASP A 21 10.34 12.26 -0.35
N GLU A 22 9.22 12.51 0.33
CA GLU A 22 9.23 13.11 1.68
C GLU A 22 9.86 12.17 2.73
N PHE A 23 9.62 10.87 2.60
CA PHE A 23 10.08 9.88 3.58
C PHE A 23 10.94 8.77 2.96
N ARG A 24 10.87 8.56 1.65
CA ARG A 24 11.63 7.51 0.97
C ARG A 24 12.81 8.10 0.22
N VAL A 25 13.88 8.29 0.95
CA VAL A 25 15.15 8.80 0.44
C VAL A 25 16.21 7.72 0.48
N ASP A 26 17.25 7.86 -0.36
CA ASP A 26 18.44 7.01 -0.30
C ASP A 26 19.40 7.46 0.82
N THR A 27 20.50 6.77 0.95
CA THR A 27 21.54 7.06 1.97
C THR A 27 22.16 8.44 1.84
N ALA A 28 22.04 9.08 0.66
CA ALA A 28 22.48 10.46 0.42
C ALA A 28 21.35 11.49 0.62
N GLY A 29 20.18 11.07 1.12
CA GLY A 29 19.01 11.95 1.33
C GLY A 29 18.26 12.31 0.05
N LYS A 30 18.56 11.67 -1.08
CA LYS A 30 17.90 11.95 -2.36
C LYS A 30 16.64 11.10 -2.53
N GLY A 31 15.55 11.71 -2.98
CA GLY A 31 14.29 11.02 -3.24
C GLY A 31 14.41 9.86 -4.24
N THR A 32 13.68 8.78 -3.97
CA THR A 32 13.81 7.50 -4.71
C THR A 32 12.71 7.27 -5.74
N TRP A 33 11.71 8.14 -5.83
CA TRP A 33 10.52 7.96 -6.69
C TRP A 33 10.88 7.68 -8.16
N THR A 34 11.78 8.45 -8.75
CA THR A 34 12.17 8.28 -10.17
C THR A 34 12.80 6.91 -10.44
N ARG A 35 13.64 6.44 -9.50
CA ARG A 35 14.27 5.11 -9.58
C ARG A 35 13.22 4.00 -9.44
N ILE A 36 12.30 4.13 -8.51
CA ILE A 36 11.23 3.15 -8.30
C ILE A 36 10.32 3.06 -9.54
N GLN A 37 9.92 4.18 -10.14
CA GLN A 37 9.11 4.17 -11.37
C GLN A 37 9.82 3.45 -12.53
N LYS A 38 11.14 3.62 -12.66
CA LYS A 38 11.93 2.89 -13.65
C LYS A 38 11.92 1.38 -13.38
N ASN A 39 12.07 0.99 -12.11
CA ASN A 39 12.08 -0.42 -11.72
C ASN A 39 10.72 -1.09 -11.90
N ILE A 40 9.61 -0.40 -11.61
CA ILE A 40 8.25 -0.91 -11.87
C ILE A 40 8.10 -1.25 -13.36
N ARG A 41 8.48 -0.32 -14.25
CA ARG A 41 8.41 -0.57 -15.70
C ARG A 41 9.25 -1.76 -16.14
N LEU A 42 10.44 -1.91 -15.56
CA LEU A 42 11.33 -3.04 -15.86
C LEU A 42 10.68 -4.37 -15.44
N LEU A 43 10.12 -4.44 -14.23
CA LEU A 43 9.44 -5.65 -13.74
C LEU A 43 8.22 -5.99 -14.61
N GLN A 44 7.43 -4.99 -15.02
CA GLN A 44 6.31 -5.19 -15.93
C GLN A 44 6.75 -5.72 -17.30
N GLN A 45 7.85 -5.18 -17.86
CA GLN A 45 8.43 -5.67 -19.11
C GLN A 45 8.94 -7.11 -19.02
N MET A 46 9.37 -7.53 -17.83
CA MET A 46 9.79 -8.91 -17.55
C MET A 46 8.65 -9.86 -17.20
N GLY A 47 7.39 -9.38 -17.20
CA GLY A 47 6.24 -10.20 -16.84
C GLY A 47 6.19 -10.57 -15.35
N VAL A 48 6.89 -9.84 -14.48
CA VAL A 48 6.88 -10.09 -13.03
C VAL A 48 5.64 -9.45 -12.40
N GLU A 49 4.86 -10.24 -11.69
CA GLU A 49 3.69 -9.73 -10.96
C GLU A 49 4.11 -8.87 -9.77
N CYS A 50 3.51 -7.69 -9.69
CA CYS A 50 3.79 -6.70 -8.66
C CYS A 50 2.51 -6.21 -7.99
N ASN A 51 2.62 -5.90 -6.70
CA ASN A 51 1.66 -5.06 -6.00
C ASN A 51 2.33 -3.81 -5.44
N LEU A 52 1.60 -2.71 -5.35
CA LEU A 52 2.09 -1.48 -4.74
C LEU A 52 1.59 -1.37 -3.30
N LEU A 53 2.52 -1.07 -2.39
CA LEU A 53 2.23 -0.82 -0.99
C LEU A 53 2.46 0.66 -0.69
N CYS A 54 1.42 1.33 -0.21
CA CYS A 54 1.46 2.74 0.19
C CYS A 54 1.26 2.86 1.69
N VAL A 55 2.19 3.49 2.38
CA VAL A 55 2.02 3.86 3.79
C VAL A 55 1.27 5.18 3.86
N VAL A 56 0.08 5.13 4.44
CA VAL A 56 -0.81 6.29 4.58
C VAL A 56 -0.38 7.11 5.80
N THR A 57 0.44 8.12 5.57
CA THR A 57 0.79 9.15 6.55
C THR A 57 -0.31 10.22 6.63
N ARG A 58 -0.26 11.12 7.62
CA ARG A 58 -1.18 12.27 7.71
C ARG A 58 -1.27 13.07 6.41
N ARG A 59 -0.14 13.30 5.75
CA ARG A 59 -0.10 14.05 4.48
C ARG A 59 -0.69 13.25 3.32
N CYS A 60 -0.40 11.97 3.25
CA CYS A 60 -0.98 11.07 2.27
C CYS A 60 -2.50 11.02 2.46
N ALA A 61 -2.99 10.92 3.71
CA ALA A 61 -4.41 10.87 4.01
C ALA A 61 -5.18 12.09 3.47
N LYS A 62 -4.60 13.28 3.58
CA LYS A 62 -5.18 14.52 3.01
C LYS A 62 -5.11 14.63 1.50
N SER A 63 -4.55 13.64 0.82
CA SER A 63 -4.33 13.61 -0.62
C SER A 63 -4.79 12.31 -1.25
N ALA A 64 -5.84 11.67 -0.72
CA ALA A 64 -6.32 10.33 -1.11
C ALA A 64 -6.50 10.17 -2.61
N VAL A 65 -7.28 11.04 -3.24
CA VAL A 65 -7.57 11.02 -4.68
C VAL A 65 -6.29 11.14 -5.52
N ARG A 66 -5.45 12.09 -5.16
CA ARG A 66 -4.15 12.33 -5.83
C ARG A 66 -3.22 11.13 -5.68
N CYS A 67 -3.17 10.53 -4.49
CA CYS A 67 -2.38 9.33 -4.21
C CYS A 67 -2.86 8.15 -5.06
N TYR A 68 -4.15 7.89 -5.08
CA TYR A 68 -4.76 6.80 -5.85
C TYR A 68 -4.46 6.93 -7.34
N HIS A 69 -4.73 8.09 -7.94
CA HIS A 69 -4.46 8.30 -9.36
C HIS A 69 -2.98 8.23 -9.72
N ALA A 70 -2.09 8.69 -8.83
CA ALA A 70 -0.65 8.57 -9.06
C ALA A 70 -0.20 7.11 -9.07
N MET A 71 -0.73 6.27 -8.18
CA MET A 71 -0.44 4.84 -8.16
C MET A 71 -1.02 4.12 -9.37
N LYS A 72 -2.26 4.42 -9.78
CA LYS A 72 -2.87 3.86 -11.00
C LYS A 72 -2.06 4.15 -12.26
N LYS A 73 -1.46 5.34 -12.38
CA LYS A 73 -0.62 5.73 -13.53
C LYS A 73 0.62 4.85 -13.72
N THR A 74 1.00 4.05 -12.72
CA THR A 74 2.09 3.07 -12.86
C THR A 74 1.71 1.89 -13.75
N GLY A 75 0.40 1.63 -13.94
CA GLY A 75 -0.12 0.45 -14.64
C GLY A 75 -0.19 -0.83 -13.79
N VAL A 76 0.25 -0.78 -12.53
CA VAL A 76 0.09 -1.91 -11.59
C VAL A 76 -1.35 -1.97 -11.10
N GLN A 77 -1.96 -3.16 -11.20
CA GLN A 77 -3.39 -3.36 -10.92
C GLN A 77 -3.71 -3.68 -9.45
N PHE A 78 -2.71 -3.92 -8.61
CA PHE A 78 -2.90 -4.34 -7.22
C PHE A 78 -2.31 -3.30 -6.28
N LEU A 79 -3.19 -2.64 -5.49
CA LEU A 79 -2.83 -1.58 -4.57
C LEU A 79 -3.17 -1.98 -3.13
N GLN A 80 -2.27 -1.67 -2.20
CA GLN A 80 -2.50 -1.84 -0.77
C GLN A 80 -2.15 -0.55 -0.04
N PHE A 81 -3.11 -0.04 0.74
CA PHE A 81 -2.94 1.15 1.58
C PHE A 81 -2.84 0.72 3.04
N ILE A 82 -1.71 1.02 3.66
CA ILE A 82 -1.36 0.57 5.01
C ILE A 82 -1.33 1.80 5.93
N PRO A 83 -2.14 1.87 7.00
CA PRO A 83 -2.10 3.01 7.90
C PRO A 83 -0.72 3.12 8.56
N CYS A 84 -0.17 4.34 8.58
CA CYS A 84 1.06 4.62 9.31
C CYS A 84 0.79 4.56 10.80
N LEU A 85 1.53 3.70 11.51
CA LEU A 85 1.44 3.58 12.95
C LEU A 85 2.54 4.39 13.62
N ASP A 86 2.20 5.00 14.76
CA ASP A 86 3.20 5.60 15.63
C ASP A 86 4.07 4.51 16.30
N PRO A 87 5.35 4.80 16.63
CA PRO A 87 6.20 3.85 17.34
C PRO A 87 5.59 3.39 18.66
N LEU A 88 5.79 2.12 18.97
CA LEU A 88 5.36 1.57 20.25
C LEU A 88 6.04 2.30 21.42
N GLY A 89 5.27 2.65 22.45
CA GLY A 89 5.76 3.34 23.64
C GLY A 89 5.89 4.86 23.49
N GLU A 90 5.61 5.43 22.32
CA GLU A 90 5.53 6.88 22.12
C GLU A 90 4.09 7.40 22.23
N GLU A 91 3.97 8.70 22.55
CA GLU A 91 2.70 9.39 22.52
C GLU A 91 2.15 9.46 21.08
N ARG A 92 0.92 9.00 20.91
CA ARG A 92 0.25 8.99 19.60
C ARG A 92 0.00 10.41 19.09
N GLY A 93 0.18 10.61 17.79
CA GLY A 93 -0.07 11.90 17.14
C GLY A 93 1.09 12.88 17.21
N ARG A 94 2.19 12.53 17.88
CA ARG A 94 3.32 13.42 18.13
C ARG A 94 4.20 13.66 16.91
N ARG A 95 4.31 12.68 16.05
CA ARG A 95 5.19 12.72 14.89
C ARG A 95 4.55 13.48 13.72
N LYS A 96 5.38 14.07 12.87
CA LYS A 96 4.96 14.80 11.66
C LYS A 96 4.08 13.95 10.74
N TRP A 97 4.34 12.65 10.69
CA TRP A 97 3.62 11.68 9.86
C TRP A 97 2.44 11.00 10.56
N SER A 98 2.28 11.19 11.87
CA SER A 98 1.25 10.52 12.66
C SER A 98 -0.13 10.65 12.03
N LEU A 99 -0.78 9.52 11.85
CA LEU A 99 -2.11 9.43 11.26
C LEU A 99 -3.17 9.33 12.36
N THR A 100 -4.18 10.20 12.31
CA THR A 100 -5.31 10.08 13.24
C THR A 100 -6.36 9.13 12.69
N PRO A 101 -7.18 8.48 13.55
CA PRO A 101 -8.30 7.66 13.10
C PRO A 101 -9.27 8.45 12.19
N LYS A 102 -9.51 9.71 12.49
CA LYS A 102 -10.33 10.60 11.67
C LYS A 102 -9.74 10.81 10.28
N ASP A 103 -8.47 11.22 10.20
CA ASP A 103 -7.81 11.43 8.90
C ASP A 103 -7.82 10.14 8.06
N TYR A 104 -7.64 8.97 8.70
CA TYR A 104 -7.67 7.69 8.00
C TYR A 104 -9.08 7.32 7.51
N GLY A 105 -10.11 7.55 8.33
CA GLY A 105 -11.50 7.34 7.91
C GLY A 105 -11.88 8.21 6.71
N GLU A 106 -11.55 9.51 6.75
CA GLU A 106 -11.78 10.44 5.63
C GLU A 106 -11.01 10.02 4.38
N PHE A 107 -9.76 9.53 4.54
CA PHE A 107 -8.97 8.97 3.46
C PHE A 107 -9.67 7.77 2.81
N LEU A 108 -10.15 6.83 3.61
CA LEU A 108 -10.81 5.63 3.10
C LEU A 108 -12.11 5.96 2.37
N CYS A 109 -12.90 6.91 2.86
CA CYS A 109 -14.12 7.36 2.18
C CYS A 109 -13.78 7.98 0.81
N ALA A 110 -12.86 8.92 0.76
CA ALA A 110 -12.45 9.56 -0.50
C ALA A 110 -11.82 8.59 -1.49
N LEU A 111 -11.02 7.63 -0.99
CA LEU A 111 -10.43 6.57 -1.81
C LEU A 111 -11.50 5.63 -2.36
N PHE A 112 -12.50 5.26 -1.54
CA PHE A 112 -13.60 4.38 -1.94
C PHE A 112 -14.42 5.02 -3.05
N ASP A 113 -14.75 6.31 -2.96
CA ASP A 113 -15.54 7.01 -3.97
C ASP A 113 -14.85 7.00 -5.35
N GLU A 114 -13.52 7.19 -5.39
CA GLU A 114 -12.73 7.10 -6.63
C GLU A 114 -12.66 5.66 -7.16
N TRP A 115 -12.35 4.71 -6.29
CA TRP A 115 -12.29 3.29 -6.62
C TRP A 115 -13.63 2.78 -7.16
N TYR A 116 -14.75 3.13 -6.51
CA TYR A 116 -16.09 2.74 -6.92
C TYR A 116 -16.49 3.35 -8.27
N ARG A 117 -16.11 4.61 -8.53
CA ARG A 117 -16.31 5.27 -9.81
C ARG A 117 -15.57 4.54 -10.93
N ASP A 118 -14.33 4.17 -10.70
CA ASP A 118 -13.52 3.39 -11.64
C ASP A 118 -14.12 2.00 -11.89
N TRP A 119 -14.52 1.32 -10.83
CA TRP A 119 -15.18 0.02 -10.93
C TRP A 119 -16.44 0.10 -11.79
N LYS A 120 -17.30 1.07 -11.57
CA LYS A 120 -18.52 1.29 -12.36
C LYS A 120 -18.25 1.61 -13.83
N SER A 121 -17.13 2.24 -14.14
CA SER A 121 -16.71 2.56 -15.52
C SER A 121 -15.95 1.44 -16.22
N GLY A 122 -15.75 0.30 -15.58
CA GLY A 122 -14.99 -0.83 -16.12
C GLY A 122 -13.47 -0.69 -16.01
N ASN A 123 -12.97 0.34 -15.30
CA ASN A 123 -11.54 0.58 -15.08
C ASN A 123 -11.09 0.03 -13.71
N TYR A 124 -11.42 -1.22 -13.45
CA TYR A 124 -11.14 -1.84 -12.16
C TYR A 124 -9.64 -1.87 -11.82
N THR A 125 -9.35 -1.51 -10.59
CA THR A 125 -8.04 -1.66 -9.94
C THR A 125 -8.28 -2.30 -8.58
N SER A 126 -7.58 -3.37 -8.25
CA SER A 126 -7.69 -4.03 -6.96
C SER A 126 -7.15 -3.12 -5.86
N VAL A 127 -8.00 -2.76 -4.91
CA VAL A 127 -7.62 -2.16 -3.64
C VAL A 127 -7.91 -3.19 -2.56
N ARG A 128 -6.89 -3.86 -2.07
CA ARG A 128 -7.00 -5.07 -1.23
C ARG A 128 -8.03 -4.95 -0.11
N LEU A 129 -8.07 -3.81 0.58
CA LEU A 129 -9.02 -3.59 1.68
C LEU A 129 -10.47 -3.54 1.20
N PHE A 130 -10.74 -2.94 0.05
CA PHE A 130 -12.08 -2.85 -0.51
C PHE A 130 -12.54 -4.18 -1.11
N ASP A 131 -11.62 -4.91 -1.74
CA ASP A 131 -11.91 -6.26 -2.21
C ASP A 131 -12.30 -7.18 -1.04
N ASP A 132 -11.55 -7.11 0.06
CA ASP A 132 -11.87 -7.83 1.30
C ASP A 132 -13.25 -7.44 1.85
N TYR A 133 -13.59 -6.16 1.87
CA TYR A 133 -14.91 -5.70 2.36
C TYR A 133 -16.05 -6.15 1.44
N VAL A 134 -15.85 -6.17 0.13
CA VAL A 134 -16.83 -6.71 -0.83
C VAL A 134 -17.03 -8.21 -0.58
N HIS A 135 -15.96 -9.00 -0.42
CA HIS A 135 -16.04 -10.42 -0.09
C HIS A 135 -16.81 -10.65 1.21
N LEU A 136 -16.52 -9.91 2.28
CA LEU A 136 -17.25 -9.99 3.53
C LEU A 136 -18.74 -9.65 3.38
N ALA A 137 -19.08 -8.61 2.62
CA ALA A 137 -20.45 -8.23 2.34
C ALA A 137 -21.21 -9.31 1.54
N MET A 138 -20.50 -10.12 0.76
CA MET A 138 -21.03 -11.27 0.02
C MET A 138 -21.04 -12.58 0.84
N GLY A 139 -20.70 -12.53 2.14
CA GLY A 139 -20.63 -13.69 3.02
C GLY A 139 -19.40 -14.58 2.79
N GLN A 140 -18.37 -14.08 2.12
CA GLN A 140 -17.12 -14.80 1.89
C GLN A 140 -16.08 -14.39 2.95
N PRO A 141 -15.09 -15.25 3.27
CA PRO A 141 -14.03 -14.89 4.22
C PRO A 141 -13.15 -13.75 3.67
N GLY A 142 -12.70 -12.86 4.56
CA GLY A 142 -11.72 -11.85 4.20
C GLY A 142 -10.33 -12.45 3.91
N GLY A 143 -9.58 -11.82 3.03
CA GLY A 143 -8.26 -12.26 2.57
C GLY A 143 -7.11 -11.85 3.48
N THR A 144 -7.35 -11.03 4.52
CA THR A 144 -6.31 -10.58 5.47
C THR A 144 -6.64 -11.03 6.89
N CYS A 145 -5.64 -11.11 7.76
CA CYS A 145 -5.85 -11.45 9.17
C CYS A 145 -6.78 -10.43 9.87
N ALA A 146 -6.76 -9.16 9.47
CA ALA A 146 -7.63 -8.12 10.01
C ALA A 146 -9.10 -8.33 9.63
N THR A 147 -9.38 -8.89 8.48
CA THR A 147 -10.73 -9.13 7.94
C THR A 147 -11.23 -10.55 8.19
N SER A 148 -10.34 -11.54 8.27
CA SER A 148 -10.69 -12.94 8.54
C SER A 148 -10.83 -13.25 10.04
N GLY A 149 -10.25 -12.41 10.91
CA GLY A 149 -10.16 -12.68 12.36
C GLY A 149 -9.17 -13.80 12.73
N LEU A 150 -8.44 -14.35 11.76
CA LEU A 150 -7.45 -15.41 11.97
C LEU A 150 -6.04 -14.81 12.01
N CYS A 151 -5.33 -15.05 13.11
CA CYS A 151 -3.93 -14.66 13.27
C CYS A 151 -3.01 -15.88 13.14
N GLY A 152 -1.74 -15.69 12.77
CA GLY A 152 -0.73 -16.75 12.72
C GLY A 152 -0.46 -17.36 11.34
N GLY A 153 -1.02 -16.78 10.27
CA GLY A 153 -0.74 -17.20 8.88
C GLY A 153 0.58 -16.67 8.29
N TYR A 154 1.26 -15.77 9.00
CA TYR A 154 2.49 -15.11 8.50
C TYR A 154 3.61 -15.19 9.53
N PHE A 155 4.82 -15.34 9.01
CA PHE A 155 6.04 -15.21 9.81
C PHE A 155 6.92 -14.12 9.21
N ALA A 156 7.52 -13.29 10.06
CA ALA A 156 8.57 -12.35 9.67
C ALA A 156 9.92 -13.00 9.95
N VAL A 157 10.79 -13.04 8.94
CA VAL A 157 12.16 -13.53 9.07
C VAL A 157 13.09 -12.35 8.92
N GLU A 158 13.85 -12.03 9.95
CA GLU A 158 14.82 -10.96 9.96
C GLU A 158 16.14 -11.36 9.32
N ALA A 159 17.00 -10.37 9.02
CA ALA A 159 18.28 -10.62 8.35
C ALA A 159 19.27 -11.47 9.17
N ASP A 160 19.12 -11.51 10.48
CA ASP A 160 19.90 -12.35 11.40
C ASP A 160 19.37 -13.79 11.56
N GLY A 161 18.27 -14.11 10.85
CA GLY A 161 17.60 -15.40 10.91
C GLY A 161 16.55 -15.53 12.04
N SER A 162 16.32 -14.50 12.82
CA SER A 162 15.25 -14.49 13.84
C SER A 162 13.89 -14.59 13.18
N VAL A 163 12.97 -15.38 13.77
CA VAL A 163 11.61 -15.61 13.24
C VAL A 163 10.58 -15.14 14.25
N TYR A 164 9.66 -14.31 13.81
CA TYR A 164 8.59 -13.73 14.61
C TYR A 164 7.21 -14.06 14.01
N PRO A 165 6.18 -14.23 14.82
CA PRO A 165 4.81 -14.40 14.35
C PRO A 165 4.22 -13.05 13.96
N CYS A 166 4.56 -12.53 12.81
CA CYS A 166 4.15 -11.21 12.36
C CYS A 166 4.92 -10.03 12.99
#